data_35d66dc111c722e3bdf88e042462c900
#
_entry.id   35d66dc111c722e3bdf88e042462c900
#
_cell.length_a   1.000
_cell.length_b   1.000
_cell.length_c   1.000
_cell.angle_alpha   90.00
_cell.angle_beta   90.00
_cell.angle_gamma   90.00
#
_symmetry.space_group_name_H-M   'P 1'
#
loop_
_entity.id
_entity.type
_entity.pdbx_description
1 polymer ?
#
loop_
_entity_poly.entity_id
_entity_poly.type
_entity_poly.pdbx_seq_one_letter_code
_entity_poly.pdbx_strand_id
1 'polypeptide(L)'
;MKHPKILSILLLALLISAGISWDQFTHPDISSEGAVSLPEKEIHIPATAETPPAPALQAKYACVMDSISGRTLYGKDMDMKAPMASTTKIMTAILVLESGRIEETVCASSYAASMPKVHLGMQKGYQYHLKDLLYSLMLESHNDSAVAIAEHMSGSVQEFAEQMNQKAAELGMANTHFVTPNGLDAEDHYSTASDMCRLAAYAIQNREFCALIQAKSHHFSTIDGKHNYSVSNKDAFLSYYEGALGIKTGFTGKAGYCFVGAARRNDTTLTSCVLACGWPPNKSYKWTDTKKLMDYGFTNYAPLVMPVQDLTALRIPVEDGKSSFVSCQQPDEIHTISSRSEAITVIYEIPEKLYAPVHADTPVGNISFYINDTLYCKENIFPSESIEKSVFSDTIRNVLHLWMENFG
;
A
#
# COMPACT_ATOMS: atom_id res chain seq x y z
N MET A 1 -60.47 21.41 -6.86
CA MET A 1 -60.12 20.37 -5.86
C MET A 1 -61.38 19.54 -5.57
N LYS A 2 -61.65 18.52 -6.30
CA LYS A 2 -62.64 17.44 -5.98
C LYS A 2 -62.31 16.31 -6.91
N HIS A 3 -61.81 15.21 -6.36
CA HIS A 3 -62.18 13.84 -6.72
C HIS A 3 -61.01 12.81 -6.58
N PRO A 4 -60.29 12.76 -5.47
CA PRO A 4 -59.34 11.62 -5.27
C PRO A 4 -60.12 10.32 -5.10
N LYS A 5 -61.34 10.33 -4.56
CA LYS A 5 -62.16 9.13 -4.34
C LYS A 5 -62.73 8.52 -5.62
N ILE A 6 -63.07 9.35 -6.62
CA ILE A 6 -63.58 8.86 -7.90
C ILE A 6 -62.45 8.20 -8.71
N LEU A 7 -61.26 8.74 -8.68
CA LEU A 7 -60.09 8.17 -9.34
C LEU A 7 -59.68 6.82 -8.74
N SER A 8 -59.75 6.69 -7.41
CA SER A 8 -59.49 5.43 -6.72
C SER A 8 -60.52 4.34 -7.03
N ILE A 9 -61.81 4.73 -7.18
CA ILE A 9 -62.89 3.80 -7.54
C ILE A 9 -62.77 3.36 -9.01
N LEU A 10 -62.40 4.24 -9.92
CA LEU A 10 -62.13 3.91 -11.33
C LEU A 10 -60.89 2.99 -11.48
N LEU A 11 -59.87 3.24 -10.71
CA LEU A 11 -58.64 2.38 -10.67
C LEU A 11 -59.00 0.97 -10.14
N LEU A 12 -59.77 0.90 -9.07
CA LEU A 12 -60.22 -0.36 -8.48
C LEU A 12 -61.12 -1.15 -9.46
N ALA A 13 -61.99 -0.48 -10.20
CA ALA A 13 -62.84 -1.07 -11.23
C ALA A 13 -62.02 -1.60 -12.43
N LEU A 14 -60.97 -0.92 -12.81
CA LEU A 14 -60.02 -1.31 -13.85
C LEU A 14 -59.22 -2.55 -13.42
N LEU A 15 -58.77 -2.60 -12.18
CA LEU A 15 -58.05 -3.76 -11.60
C LEU A 15 -58.94 -4.99 -11.52
N ILE A 16 -60.16 -4.85 -11.08
CA ILE A 16 -61.14 -5.94 -11.01
C ILE A 16 -61.51 -6.45 -12.44
N SER A 17 -61.62 -5.57 -13.41
CA SER A 17 -61.87 -5.97 -14.80
C SER A 17 -60.67 -6.67 -15.45
N ALA A 18 -59.46 -6.39 -15.00
CA ALA A 18 -58.21 -7.02 -15.44
C ALA A 18 -57.92 -8.35 -14.69
N GLY A 19 -58.76 -8.75 -13.71
CA GLY A 19 -58.52 -9.95 -12.90
C GLY A 19 -57.30 -9.82 -11.96
N ILE A 20 -56.83 -8.61 -11.73
CA ILE A 20 -55.65 -8.32 -10.91
C ILE A 20 -56.14 -8.04 -9.49
N SER A 21 -55.62 -8.77 -8.49
CA SER A 21 -55.91 -8.51 -7.09
C SER A 21 -55.19 -7.22 -6.63
N TRP A 22 -55.71 -6.58 -5.58
CA TRP A 22 -55.07 -5.40 -4.99
C TRP A 22 -53.65 -5.72 -4.51
N ASP A 23 -53.40 -6.92 -4.00
CA ASP A 23 -52.06 -7.41 -3.61
C ASP A 23 -51.13 -7.58 -4.82
N GLN A 24 -51.59 -8.09 -5.94
CA GLN A 24 -50.82 -8.16 -7.21
C GLN A 24 -50.52 -6.79 -7.80
N PHE A 25 -51.37 -5.81 -7.51
CA PHE A 25 -51.20 -4.45 -7.95
C PHE A 25 -50.20 -3.69 -7.09
N THR A 26 -50.26 -3.88 -5.77
CA THR A 26 -49.30 -3.24 -4.80
C THR A 26 -48.01 -3.99 -4.69
N HIS A 27 -48.02 -5.28 -4.96
CA HIS A 27 -46.87 -6.19 -4.98
C HIS A 27 -46.97 -7.03 -6.25
N PRO A 28 -46.57 -6.51 -7.42
CA PRO A 28 -46.52 -7.35 -8.62
C PRO A 28 -45.69 -8.59 -8.28
N ASP A 29 -46.29 -9.76 -8.48
CA ASP A 29 -45.59 -11.03 -8.32
C ASP A 29 -44.29 -10.92 -9.09
N ILE A 30 -43.19 -10.83 -8.36
CA ILE A 30 -41.87 -11.10 -8.89
C ILE A 30 -41.93 -12.58 -9.25
N SER A 31 -42.31 -12.87 -10.52
CA SER A 31 -42.34 -14.22 -11.05
C SER A 31 -41.08 -14.93 -10.59
N SER A 32 -41.21 -16.13 -10.10
CA SER A 32 -40.15 -16.99 -9.55
C SER A 32 -39.00 -17.34 -10.53
N GLU A 33 -38.97 -16.71 -11.68
CA GLU A 33 -37.86 -16.74 -12.63
C GLU A 33 -36.77 -15.74 -12.21
N GLY A 34 -35.97 -16.13 -11.22
CA GLY A 34 -34.84 -15.39 -10.77
C GLY A 34 -34.82 -15.10 -9.28
N ALA A 35 -35.21 -16.04 -8.44
CA ALA A 35 -34.84 -16.02 -7.04
C ALA A 35 -33.29 -16.05 -6.97
N VAL A 36 -32.69 -14.88 -7.09
CA VAL A 36 -31.25 -14.70 -6.91
C VAL A 36 -31.01 -14.87 -5.43
N SER A 37 -30.35 -15.95 -5.07
CA SER A 37 -29.84 -16.10 -3.71
C SER A 37 -28.95 -14.91 -3.39
N LEU A 38 -29.24 -14.23 -2.28
CA LEU A 38 -28.25 -13.33 -1.68
C LEU A 38 -26.92 -14.11 -1.59
N PRO A 39 -25.78 -13.46 -1.80
CA PRO A 39 -24.49 -14.12 -1.66
C PRO A 39 -24.41 -14.78 -0.28
N GLU A 40 -23.65 -15.85 -0.17
CA GLU A 40 -23.34 -16.37 1.16
C GLU A 40 -22.83 -15.22 2.01
N LYS A 41 -23.42 -15.03 3.19
CA LYS A 41 -23.06 -13.89 4.06
C LYS A 41 -21.59 -13.94 4.49
N GLU A 42 -20.97 -15.12 4.38
CA GLU A 42 -19.59 -15.35 4.80
C GLU A 42 -18.93 -16.43 3.91
N ILE A 43 -17.71 -16.17 3.48
CA ILE A 43 -16.80 -17.18 2.93
C ILE A 43 -15.73 -17.42 3.96
N HIS A 44 -15.52 -18.67 4.37
CA HIS A 44 -14.46 -19.04 5.30
C HIS A 44 -13.54 -20.10 4.68
N ILE A 45 -12.24 -19.76 4.55
CA ILE A 45 -11.18 -20.67 4.12
C ILE A 45 -10.32 -20.95 5.35
N PRO A 46 -10.37 -22.16 5.93
CA PRO A 46 -9.61 -22.48 7.14
C PRO A 46 -8.12 -22.59 6.86
N ALA A 47 -7.31 -22.33 7.88
CA ALA A 47 -5.89 -22.66 7.87
C ALA A 47 -5.69 -24.17 7.66
N THR A 48 -4.71 -24.54 6.82
CA THR A 48 -4.40 -25.93 6.47
C THR A 48 -3.03 -26.40 6.97
N ALA A 49 -2.29 -25.54 7.64
CA ALA A 49 -0.96 -25.83 8.21
C ALA A 49 -0.78 -25.15 9.57
N GLU A 50 0.21 -25.59 10.31
CA GLU A 50 0.64 -24.89 11.54
C GLU A 50 1.40 -23.61 11.22
N THR A 51 1.38 -22.66 12.15
CA THR A 51 2.15 -21.42 12.03
C THR A 51 3.65 -21.75 11.95
N PRO A 52 4.37 -21.26 10.94
CA PRO A 52 5.80 -21.49 10.81
C PRO A 52 6.57 -20.97 12.03
N PRO A 53 7.64 -21.69 12.46
CA PRO A 53 8.44 -21.25 13.59
C PRO A 53 9.11 -19.90 13.30
N ALA A 54 9.11 -19.03 14.31
CA ALA A 54 9.74 -17.72 14.22
C ALA A 54 11.24 -17.84 13.89
N PRO A 55 11.80 -17.03 12.97
CA PRO A 55 13.22 -17.06 12.65
C PRO A 55 14.06 -16.59 13.86
N ALA A 56 15.10 -17.35 14.19
CA ALA A 56 16.04 -17.00 15.26
C ALA A 56 16.99 -15.88 14.79
N LEU A 57 16.78 -14.65 15.27
CA LEU A 57 17.49 -13.43 14.84
C LEU A 57 18.39 -12.87 15.93
N GLN A 58 19.57 -12.35 15.53
CA GLN A 58 20.48 -11.57 16.36
C GLN A 58 20.05 -10.09 16.47
N ALA A 59 19.33 -9.58 15.46
CA ALA A 59 18.78 -8.25 15.47
C ALA A 59 17.84 -8.05 16.67
N LYS A 60 17.90 -6.88 17.30
CA LYS A 60 16.94 -6.51 18.34
C LYS A 60 15.58 -6.20 17.73
N TYR A 61 15.56 -5.49 16.60
CA TYR A 61 14.36 -5.06 15.90
C TYR A 61 14.41 -5.57 14.47
N ALA A 62 13.37 -6.22 14.03
CA ALA A 62 13.33 -6.80 12.70
C ALA A 62 11.91 -6.82 12.14
N CYS A 63 11.82 -6.67 10.82
CA CYS A 63 10.57 -6.78 10.07
C CYS A 63 10.84 -7.38 8.69
N VAL A 64 9.91 -8.19 8.19
CA VAL A 64 9.79 -8.54 6.77
C VAL A 64 8.36 -8.31 6.32
N MET A 65 8.22 -7.69 5.15
CA MET A 65 6.96 -7.17 4.63
C MET A 65 6.82 -7.48 3.14
N ASP A 66 5.63 -7.80 2.70
CA ASP A 66 5.30 -7.80 1.27
C ASP A 66 5.27 -6.36 0.74
N SER A 67 6.00 -6.10 -0.32
CA SER A 67 6.15 -4.73 -0.82
C SER A 67 4.93 -4.20 -1.59
N ILE A 68 4.04 -5.09 -2.03
CA ILE A 68 2.86 -4.72 -2.82
C ILE A 68 1.70 -4.39 -1.88
N SER A 69 1.34 -5.32 -1.02
CA SER A 69 0.22 -5.13 -0.08
C SER A 69 0.58 -4.34 1.17
N GLY A 70 1.87 -4.14 1.45
CA GLY A 70 2.35 -3.54 2.71
C GLY A 70 2.15 -4.44 3.92
N ARG A 71 1.80 -5.71 3.72
CA ARG A 71 1.51 -6.65 4.78
C ARG A 71 2.81 -7.12 5.46
N THR A 72 2.85 -7.02 6.79
CA THR A 72 3.92 -7.60 7.60
C THR A 72 3.75 -9.11 7.71
N LEU A 73 4.80 -9.86 7.35
CA LEU A 73 4.83 -11.32 7.40
C LEU A 73 5.45 -11.85 8.68
N TYR A 74 6.44 -11.12 9.20
CA TYR A 74 7.04 -11.38 10.51
C TYR A 74 7.63 -10.08 11.09
N GLY A 75 7.48 -9.90 12.39
CA GLY A 75 8.06 -8.80 13.14
C GLY A 75 8.64 -9.23 14.49
N LYS A 76 9.78 -8.67 14.86
CA LYS A 76 10.38 -8.77 16.19
C LYS A 76 10.60 -7.37 16.72
N ASP A 77 9.85 -6.98 17.75
CA ASP A 77 9.90 -5.62 18.31
C ASP A 77 9.91 -4.54 17.21
N MET A 78 9.15 -4.79 16.13
CA MET A 78 9.28 -4.10 14.84
C MET A 78 8.90 -2.63 14.89
N ASP A 79 8.08 -2.20 15.86
CA ASP A 79 7.59 -0.84 16.02
C ASP A 79 8.34 -0.06 17.12
N MET A 80 9.38 -0.67 17.70
CA MET A 80 10.25 0.00 18.68
C MET A 80 11.15 1.01 18.00
N LYS A 81 11.14 2.26 18.49
CA LYS A 81 12.00 3.36 18.01
C LYS A 81 13.47 3.05 18.27
N ALA A 82 14.27 3.12 17.22
CA ALA A 82 15.71 2.83 17.28
C ALA A 82 16.51 3.74 16.34
N PRO A 83 17.78 3.99 16.63
CA PRO A 83 18.69 4.62 15.68
C PRO A 83 18.86 3.71 14.46
N MET A 84 18.72 4.27 13.25
CA MET A 84 18.77 3.50 12.01
C MET A 84 20.07 3.74 11.21
N ALA A 85 20.96 4.59 11.69
CA ALA A 85 22.23 4.93 11.04
C ALA A 85 22.02 5.33 9.56
N SER A 86 22.97 5.00 8.70
CA SER A 86 22.94 5.36 7.27
C SER A 86 21.81 4.73 6.44
N THR A 87 20.92 3.91 7.01
CA THR A 87 19.69 3.51 6.28
C THR A 87 18.78 4.71 6.06
N THR A 88 18.93 5.79 6.83
CA THR A 88 18.35 7.13 6.61
C THR A 88 18.52 7.63 5.16
N LYS A 89 19.65 7.30 4.52
CA LYS A 89 19.98 7.76 3.16
C LYS A 89 19.02 7.27 2.08
N ILE A 90 18.18 6.27 2.37
CA ILE A 90 17.09 5.83 1.49
C ILE A 90 16.10 7.00 1.30
N MET A 91 15.68 7.64 2.39
CA MET A 91 14.79 8.82 2.33
C MET A 91 15.45 9.99 1.57
N THR A 92 16.73 10.25 1.86
CA THR A 92 17.49 11.29 1.16
C THR A 92 17.52 11.05 -0.36
N ALA A 93 17.77 9.82 -0.79
CA ALA A 93 17.81 9.49 -2.21
C ALA A 93 16.44 9.61 -2.88
N ILE A 94 15.37 9.17 -2.24
CA ILE A 94 14.00 9.25 -2.78
C ILE A 94 13.57 10.69 -2.98
N LEU A 95 13.80 11.57 -2.03
CA LEU A 95 13.46 13.00 -2.17
C LEU A 95 14.16 13.65 -3.35
N VAL A 96 15.42 13.31 -3.60
CA VAL A 96 16.15 13.80 -4.77
C VAL A 96 15.56 13.27 -6.07
N LEU A 97 15.30 11.95 -6.15
CA LEU A 97 14.77 11.34 -7.36
C LEU A 97 13.37 11.85 -7.73
N GLU A 98 12.54 12.12 -6.73
CA GLU A 98 11.19 12.66 -6.93
C GLU A 98 11.16 14.16 -7.28
N SER A 99 12.22 14.89 -6.97
CA SER A 99 12.29 16.32 -7.23
C SER A 99 12.39 16.70 -8.72
N GLY A 100 12.80 15.76 -9.58
CA GLY A 100 13.11 16.01 -10.99
C GLY A 100 14.40 16.83 -11.22
N ARG A 101 15.20 17.10 -10.19
CA ARG A 101 16.38 18.00 -10.20
C ARG A 101 17.71 17.25 -10.38
N ILE A 102 17.68 15.98 -10.73
CA ILE A 102 18.84 15.06 -10.73
C ILE A 102 20.05 15.54 -11.59
N GLU A 103 19.80 16.35 -12.61
CA GLU A 103 20.82 16.86 -13.52
C GLU A 103 21.47 18.18 -13.05
N GLU A 104 21.07 18.69 -11.89
CA GLU A 104 21.63 19.95 -11.34
C GLU A 104 23.04 19.77 -10.82
N THR A 105 23.72 20.92 -10.66
CA THR A 105 25.09 20.99 -10.12
C THR A 105 25.06 21.41 -8.66
N VAL A 106 25.68 20.62 -7.81
CA VAL A 106 25.82 20.84 -6.36
C VAL A 106 27.18 21.43 -6.05
N CYS A 107 27.21 22.52 -5.29
CA CYS A 107 28.45 23.12 -4.77
C CYS A 107 28.64 22.72 -3.30
N ALA A 108 29.78 22.09 -2.99
CA ALA A 108 30.08 21.65 -1.64
C ALA A 108 30.33 22.87 -0.71
N SER A 109 29.58 22.92 0.39
CA SER A 109 29.78 23.92 1.45
C SER A 109 30.95 23.58 2.38
N SER A 110 31.34 24.51 3.24
CA SER A 110 32.30 24.21 4.31
C SER A 110 31.76 23.20 5.30
N TYR A 111 30.42 23.19 5.54
CA TYR A 111 29.78 22.26 6.46
C TYR A 111 29.76 20.86 5.89
N ALA A 112 29.36 20.69 4.64
CA ALA A 112 29.41 19.38 3.96
C ALA A 112 30.85 18.82 3.97
N ALA A 113 31.85 19.64 3.61
CA ALA A 113 33.26 19.26 3.60
C ALA A 113 33.82 18.86 4.99
N SER A 114 33.20 19.30 6.09
CA SER A 114 33.61 18.98 7.47
C SER A 114 33.04 17.66 8.00
N MET A 115 32.21 16.93 7.21
CA MET A 115 31.56 15.74 7.71
C MET A 115 32.55 14.63 8.07
N PRO A 116 32.28 13.90 9.18
CA PRO A 116 33.13 12.79 9.60
C PRO A 116 33.05 11.60 8.64
N LYS A 117 34.04 10.72 8.72
CA LYS A 117 34.05 9.46 7.97
C LYS A 117 32.76 8.64 8.25
N VAL A 118 32.17 8.00 7.25
CA VAL A 118 32.62 7.74 5.86
C VAL A 118 32.27 8.96 5.01
N HIS A 119 33.22 9.48 4.22
CA HIS A 119 33.03 10.66 3.39
C HIS A 119 33.77 10.54 2.04
N LEU A 120 33.29 11.22 1.02
CA LEU A 120 33.94 11.34 -0.29
C LEU A 120 35.24 12.12 -0.23
N GLY A 121 35.34 13.01 0.72
CA GLY A 121 36.48 13.95 0.89
C GLY A 121 36.28 15.23 0.07
N MET A 122 35.07 15.72 -0.01
CA MET A 122 34.75 16.99 -0.66
C MET A 122 35.55 18.14 -0.07
N GLN A 123 35.85 19.13 -0.90
CA GLN A 123 36.39 20.42 -0.43
C GLN A 123 35.39 21.54 -0.73
N LYS A 124 35.41 22.57 0.12
CA LYS A 124 34.58 23.77 -0.08
C LYS A 124 34.74 24.30 -1.50
N GLY A 125 33.63 24.55 -2.19
CA GLY A 125 33.57 25.10 -3.54
C GLY A 125 33.72 24.09 -4.66
N TYR A 126 34.03 22.82 -4.37
CA TYR A 126 33.98 21.79 -5.39
C TYR A 126 32.54 21.58 -5.90
N GLN A 127 32.40 21.40 -7.18
CA GLN A 127 31.11 21.22 -7.85
C GLN A 127 30.97 19.81 -8.41
N TYR A 128 29.80 19.24 -8.24
CA TYR A 128 29.47 17.85 -8.66
C TYR A 128 28.11 17.82 -9.34
N HIS A 129 27.86 16.85 -10.22
CA HIS A 129 26.50 16.55 -10.62
C HIS A 129 25.74 15.90 -9.44
N LEU A 130 24.50 16.32 -9.21
CA LEU A 130 23.66 15.77 -8.14
C LEU A 130 23.50 14.25 -8.28
N LYS A 131 23.36 13.76 -9.51
CA LYS A 131 23.33 12.33 -9.83
C LYS A 131 24.56 11.57 -9.35
N ASP A 132 25.75 12.13 -9.53
CA ASP A 132 27.00 11.48 -9.08
C ASP A 132 27.06 11.41 -7.55
N LEU A 133 26.54 12.42 -6.88
CA LEU A 133 26.44 12.42 -5.41
C LEU A 133 25.44 11.37 -4.90
N LEU A 134 24.39 11.04 -5.64
CA LEU A 134 23.50 9.93 -5.28
C LEU A 134 24.21 8.58 -5.32
N TYR A 135 25.07 8.33 -6.33
CA TYR A 135 25.91 7.13 -6.34
C TYR A 135 26.88 7.08 -5.17
N SER A 136 27.54 8.21 -4.86
CA SER A 136 28.39 8.36 -3.70
C SER A 136 27.63 8.08 -2.38
N LEU A 137 26.43 8.61 -2.24
CA LEU A 137 25.52 8.43 -1.12
C LEU A 137 25.13 6.97 -0.89
N MET A 138 24.69 6.30 -1.96
CA MET A 138 24.09 4.97 -1.83
C MET A 138 25.13 3.85 -1.86
N LEU A 139 26.15 3.91 -2.71
CA LEU A 139 27.11 2.84 -2.87
C LEU A 139 28.13 2.78 -1.73
N GLU A 140 28.69 3.93 -1.30
CA GLU A 140 29.70 3.99 -0.24
C GLU A 140 29.23 4.72 1.03
N SER A 141 27.99 5.27 1.01
CA SER A 141 27.39 5.85 2.22
C SER A 141 28.05 7.16 2.68
N HIS A 142 28.60 7.97 1.78
CA HIS A 142 29.34 9.18 2.13
C HIS A 142 28.46 10.23 2.82
N ASN A 143 28.91 10.72 3.97
CA ASN A 143 28.17 11.67 4.82
C ASN A 143 28.20 13.09 4.26
N ASP A 144 29.32 13.51 3.69
CA ASP A 144 29.48 14.81 3.03
C ASP A 144 28.57 14.93 1.80
N SER A 145 28.42 13.86 1.01
CA SER A 145 27.46 13.80 -0.11
C SER A 145 26.03 14.02 0.37
N ALA A 146 25.62 13.40 1.49
CA ALA A 146 24.29 13.57 2.05
C ALA A 146 24.00 15.01 2.47
N VAL A 147 24.98 15.66 3.12
CA VAL A 147 24.84 17.05 3.58
C VAL A 147 24.84 18.02 2.40
N ALA A 148 25.75 17.83 1.43
CA ALA A 148 25.79 18.67 0.22
C ALA A 148 24.49 18.58 -0.59
N ILE A 149 23.91 17.37 -0.70
CA ILE A 149 22.58 17.14 -1.29
C ILE A 149 21.51 17.92 -0.51
N ALA A 150 21.45 17.77 0.81
CA ALA A 150 20.42 18.40 1.63
C ALA A 150 20.47 19.95 1.54
N GLU A 151 21.67 20.53 1.64
CA GLU A 151 21.85 21.97 1.50
C GLU A 151 21.47 22.47 0.09
N HIS A 152 21.79 21.70 -0.96
CA HIS A 152 21.41 22.04 -2.33
C HIS A 152 19.91 21.96 -2.57
N MET A 153 19.27 20.92 -2.04
CA MET A 153 17.85 20.66 -2.26
C MET A 153 16.94 21.66 -1.53
N SER A 154 17.32 22.06 -0.31
CA SER A 154 16.44 22.79 0.61
C SER A 154 17.07 24.02 1.26
N GLY A 155 18.32 24.35 0.94
CA GLY A 155 19.04 25.49 1.53
C GLY A 155 19.72 25.17 2.85
N SER A 156 19.21 24.23 3.65
CA SER A 156 19.80 23.77 4.91
C SER A 156 19.49 22.32 5.20
N VAL A 157 20.28 21.73 6.11
CA VAL A 157 20.02 20.37 6.64
C VAL A 157 18.68 20.31 7.39
N GLN A 158 18.34 21.36 8.11
CA GLN A 158 17.10 21.46 8.89
C GLN A 158 15.87 21.43 7.98
N GLU A 159 15.83 22.30 6.97
CA GLU A 159 14.72 22.36 6.01
C GLU A 159 14.60 21.06 5.21
N PHE A 160 15.72 20.41 4.89
CA PHE A 160 15.68 19.10 4.26
C PHE A 160 15.13 18.02 5.20
N ALA A 161 15.48 18.06 6.49
CA ALA A 161 14.94 17.14 7.49
C ALA A 161 13.41 17.31 7.67
N GLU A 162 12.90 18.54 7.55
CA GLU A 162 11.44 18.78 7.53
C GLU A 162 10.77 18.11 6.34
N GLN A 163 11.36 18.19 5.14
CA GLN A 163 10.85 17.47 3.95
C GLN A 163 10.93 15.95 4.14
N MET A 164 12.00 15.42 4.76
CA MET A 164 12.10 14.00 5.09
C MET A 164 10.96 13.57 6.04
N ASN A 165 10.62 14.38 7.03
CA ASN A 165 9.53 14.10 7.99
C ASN A 165 8.16 14.23 7.34
N GLN A 166 7.98 15.20 6.44
CA GLN A 166 6.75 15.30 5.66
C GLN A 166 6.54 14.04 4.80
N LYS A 167 7.57 13.60 4.07
CA LYS A 167 7.50 12.37 3.28
C LYS A 167 7.26 11.14 4.16
N ALA A 168 7.86 11.07 5.35
CA ALA A 168 7.60 10.00 6.31
C ALA A 168 6.12 9.94 6.73
N ALA A 169 5.50 11.09 6.99
CA ALA A 169 4.08 11.20 7.30
C ALA A 169 3.20 10.75 6.12
N GLU A 170 3.51 11.18 4.89
CA GLU A 170 2.83 10.75 3.66
C GLU A 170 2.88 9.23 3.46
N LEU A 171 4.00 8.61 3.83
CA LEU A 171 4.19 7.16 3.75
C LEU A 171 3.61 6.40 4.96
N GLY A 172 3.01 7.09 5.93
CA GLY A 172 2.47 6.47 7.15
C GLY A 172 3.55 5.90 8.09
N MET A 173 4.77 6.48 8.07
CA MET A 173 5.88 6.13 8.97
C MET A 173 5.69 6.82 10.33
N ALA A 174 4.67 6.41 11.09
CA ALA A 174 4.19 7.11 12.28
C ALA A 174 5.20 7.14 13.46
N ASN A 175 6.17 6.24 13.46
CA ASN A 175 7.19 6.13 14.52
C ASN A 175 8.59 6.50 14.00
N THR A 176 8.67 7.43 13.05
CA THR A 176 9.93 7.88 12.45
C THR A 176 10.09 9.39 12.60
N HIS A 177 11.31 9.80 12.91
CA HIS A 177 11.69 11.22 12.92
C HIS A 177 13.12 11.39 12.41
N PHE A 178 13.27 12.18 11.35
CA PHE A 178 14.56 12.51 10.74
C PHE A 178 15.07 13.87 11.24
N VAL A 179 16.35 13.92 11.60
CA VAL A 179 17.08 15.13 11.99
C VAL A 179 18.27 15.37 11.07
N THR A 180 18.85 14.28 10.55
CA THR A 180 20.04 14.34 9.70
C THR A 180 19.81 13.59 8.37
N PRO A 181 20.35 14.10 7.23
CA PRO A 181 20.18 13.42 5.93
C PRO A 181 21.11 12.22 5.76
N ASN A 182 22.14 12.08 6.60
CA ASN A 182 23.18 11.07 6.53
C ASN A 182 22.99 9.90 7.51
N GLY A 183 22.15 10.08 8.55
CA GLY A 183 21.91 9.08 9.59
C GLY A 183 22.97 9.04 10.69
N LEU A 184 23.75 10.11 10.86
CA LEU A 184 24.55 10.28 12.06
C LEU A 184 23.65 10.46 13.27
N ASP A 185 24.08 9.92 14.40
CA ASP A 185 23.30 9.96 15.63
C ASP A 185 23.01 11.41 16.06
N ALA A 186 21.74 11.71 16.28
CA ALA A 186 21.26 12.96 16.84
C ALA A 186 20.14 12.65 17.85
N GLU A 187 19.86 13.62 18.72
CA GLU A 187 18.68 13.55 19.57
C GLU A 187 17.44 13.51 18.66
N ASP A 188 16.47 12.68 18.99
CA ASP A 188 15.24 12.48 18.22
C ASP A 188 15.40 11.98 16.76
N HIS A 189 16.60 11.47 16.38
CA HIS A 189 16.80 10.81 15.09
C HIS A 189 16.56 9.31 15.21
N TYR A 190 15.36 8.84 14.85
CA TYR A 190 14.94 7.45 15.01
C TYR A 190 13.98 6.99 13.92
N SER A 191 13.87 5.69 13.79
CA SER A 191 12.82 5.00 13.02
C SER A 191 12.49 3.66 13.66
N THR A 192 11.66 2.86 13.00
CA THR A 192 11.33 1.48 13.39
C THR A 192 11.64 0.52 12.25
N ALA A 193 11.72 -0.78 12.55
CA ALA A 193 11.94 -1.78 11.51
C ALA A 193 10.75 -1.84 10.53
N SER A 194 9.52 -1.67 11.00
CA SER A 194 8.32 -1.64 10.17
C SER A 194 8.28 -0.41 9.27
N ASP A 195 8.57 0.79 9.79
CA ASP A 195 8.58 2.02 8.99
C ASP A 195 9.68 1.99 7.92
N MET A 196 10.86 1.43 8.24
CA MET A 196 11.94 1.27 7.26
C MET A 196 11.61 0.24 6.18
N CYS A 197 10.85 -0.82 6.47
CA CYS A 197 10.31 -1.72 5.45
C CYS A 197 9.31 -1.01 4.54
N ARG A 198 8.45 -0.15 5.09
CA ARG A 198 7.49 0.68 4.35
C ARG A 198 8.20 1.65 3.41
N LEU A 199 9.23 2.35 3.91
CA LEU A 199 10.08 3.20 3.08
C LEU A 199 10.76 2.42 1.96
N ALA A 200 11.27 1.22 2.25
CA ALA A 200 11.89 0.35 1.25
C ALA A 200 10.89 -0.09 0.18
N ALA A 201 9.67 -0.50 0.58
CA ALA A 201 8.60 -0.92 -0.33
C ALA A 201 8.20 0.21 -1.29
N TYR A 202 8.15 1.44 -0.80
CA TYR A 202 7.94 2.62 -1.62
C TYR A 202 9.10 2.90 -2.56
N ALA A 203 10.34 2.90 -2.04
CA ALA A 203 11.53 3.27 -2.79
C ALA A 203 11.81 2.34 -3.99
N ILE A 204 11.59 1.03 -3.84
CA ILE A 204 11.83 0.06 -4.92
C ILE A 204 10.80 0.11 -6.06
N GLN A 205 9.73 0.89 -5.94
CA GLN A 205 8.83 1.18 -7.04
C GLN A 205 9.44 2.19 -8.03
N ASN A 206 10.41 2.99 -7.58
CA ASN A 206 11.13 3.92 -8.42
C ASN A 206 12.24 3.20 -9.20
N ARG A 207 12.17 3.23 -10.54
CA ARG A 207 13.13 2.53 -11.43
C ARG A 207 14.54 3.11 -11.32
N GLU A 208 14.67 4.42 -11.17
CA GLU A 208 15.97 5.09 -11.03
C GLU A 208 16.62 4.72 -9.69
N PHE A 209 15.83 4.62 -8.61
CA PHE A 209 16.30 4.13 -7.33
C PHE A 209 16.82 2.69 -7.44
N CYS A 210 16.07 1.81 -8.09
CA CYS A 210 16.51 0.42 -8.31
C CYS A 210 17.81 0.35 -9.12
N ALA A 211 17.94 1.14 -10.19
CA ALA A 211 19.17 1.21 -10.98
C ALA A 211 20.36 1.71 -10.15
N LEU A 212 20.14 2.72 -9.31
CA LEU A 212 21.14 3.30 -8.42
C LEU A 212 21.67 2.27 -7.40
N ILE A 213 20.79 1.59 -6.66
CA ILE A 213 21.21 0.65 -5.59
C ILE A 213 21.82 -0.64 -6.12
N GLN A 214 21.54 -1.03 -7.37
CA GLN A 214 22.07 -2.23 -8.01
C GLN A 214 23.37 -1.97 -8.79
N ALA A 215 23.76 -0.71 -8.99
CA ALA A 215 24.99 -0.37 -9.66
C ALA A 215 26.20 -0.96 -8.91
N LYS A 216 27.09 -1.64 -9.62
CA LYS A 216 28.31 -2.24 -9.01
C LYS A 216 29.33 -1.19 -8.64
N SER A 217 29.51 -0.18 -9.48
CA SER A 217 30.42 0.94 -9.27
C SER A 217 29.97 2.13 -10.11
N HIS A 218 30.47 3.31 -9.76
CA HIS A 218 30.26 4.53 -10.51
C HIS A 218 31.54 5.37 -10.50
N HIS A 219 31.89 5.96 -11.65
CA HIS A 219 33.04 6.82 -11.81
C HIS A 219 32.57 8.22 -12.21
N PHE A 220 33.10 9.22 -11.56
CA PHE A 220 32.74 10.62 -11.81
C PHE A 220 33.88 11.56 -11.47
N SER A 221 33.74 12.82 -11.84
CA SER A 221 34.72 13.87 -11.50
C SER A 221 33.98 15.11 -11.01
N THR A 222 34.78 16.05 -10.43
CA THR A 222 34.29 17.42 -10.28
C THR A 222 33.96 18.04 -11.63
N ILE A 223 33.06 19.02 -11.67
CA ILE A 223 32.63 19.70 -12.91
C ILE A 223 33.81 20.25 -13.71
N ASP A 224 34.86 20.73 -13.03
CA ASP A 224 36.08 21.22 -13.68
C ASP A 224 37.07 20.13 -14.14
N GLY A 225 36.70 18.85 -13.90
CA GLY A 225 37.45 17.65 -14.33
C GLY A 225 38.78 17.43 -13.57
N LYS A 226 39.09 18.21 -12.52
CA LYS A 226 40.38 18.10 -11.85
C LYS A 226 40.49 16.98 -10.82
N HIS A 227 39.36 16.55 -10.25
CA HIS A 227 39.32 15.50 -9.23
C HIS A 227 38.42 14.36 -9.70
N ASN A 228 38.99 13.15 -9.74
CA ASN A 228 38.28 11.94 -10.17
C ASN A 228 37.97 11.06 -8.95
N TYR A 229 36.78 10.47 -8.97
CA TYR A 229 36.28 9.61 -7.91
C TYR A 229 35.81 8.27 -8.51
N SER A 230 35.91 7.23 -7.70
CA SER A 230 35.39 5.91 -7.99
C SER A 230 34.74 5.36 -6.75
N VAL A 231 33.44 5.05 -6.83
CA VAL A 231 32.69 4.46 -5.73
C VAL A 231 32.22 3.06 -6.11
N SER A 232 32.23 2.14 -5.15
CA SER A 232 31.87 0.74 -5.35
C SER A 232 30.80 0.33 -4.35
N ASN A 233 29.86 -0.47 -4.81
CA ASN A 233 28.74 -0.90 -3.97
C ASN A 233 29.23 -1.77 -2.80
N LYS A 234 28.91 -1.37 -1.57
CA LYS A 234 29.26 -2.08 -0.35
C LYS A 234 28.15 -3.04 0.14
N ASP A 235 27.08 -3.17 -0.64
CA ASP A 235 26.00 -4.09 -0.32
C ASP A 235 26.33 -5.51 -0.79
N ALA A 236 26.86 -6.32 0.12
CA ALA A 236 27.18 -7.70 -0.19
C ALA A 236 25.92 -8.59 -0.38
N PHE A 237 24.75 -8.14 0.04
CA PHE A 237 23.50 -8.88 -0.11
C PHE A 237 23.17 -9.13 -1.59
N LEU A 238 23.50 -8.19 -2.47
CA LEU A 238 23.35 -8.31 -3.92
C LEU A 238 24.06 -9.53 -4.53
N SER A 239 25.17 -9.98 -3.92
CA SER A 239 25.94 -11.16 -4.38
C SER A 239 25.66 -12.40 -3.55
N TYR A 240 25.03 -12.25 -2.40
CA TYR A 240 24.87 -13.29 -1.39
C TYR A 240 23.48 -13.93 -1.43
N TYR A 241 22.46 -13.22 -1.90
CA TYR A 241 21.08 -13.68 -1.87
C TYR A 241 20.43 -13.65 -3.26
N GLU A 242 19.82 -14.76 -3.65
CA GLU A 242 19.12 -14.88 -4.93
C GLU A 242 17.90 -13.95 -4.99
N GLY A 243 17.82 -13.17 -6.05
CA GLY A 243 16.76 -12.19 -6.26
C GLY A 243 16.96 -10.88 -5.49
N ALA A 244 18.11 -10.67 -4.82
CA ALA A 244 18.40 -9.45 -4.08
C ALA A 244 18.33 -8.20 -4.98
N LEU A 245 17.64 -7.17 -4.49
CA LEU A 245 17.59 -5.82 -5.10
C LEU A 245 18.50 -4.81 -4.38
N GLY A 246 18.98 -5.12 -3.20
CA GLY A 246 19.76 -4.26 -2.31
C GLY A 246 19.04 -4.14 -0.99
N ILE A 247 19.20 -3.07 -0.21
CA ILE A 247 19.14 -1.62 -0.53
C ILE A 247 20.29 -0.86 0.15
N LYS A 248 20.31 -0.84 1.54
CA LYS A 248 21.22 0.06 2.27
C LYS A 248 21.69 -0.49 3.60
N THR A 249 23.01 -0.43 3.83
CA THR A 249 23.64 -0.73 5.12
C THR A 249 23.71 0.54 6.00
N GLY A 250 23.72 0.32 7.31
CA GLY A 250 23.98 1.36 8.30
C GLY A 250 24.85 0.85 9.45
N PHE A 251 25.62 1.75 10.06
CA PHE A 251 26.33 1.51 11.31
C PHE A 251 26.68 2.83 12.00
N THR A 252 26.35 2.94 13.28
CA THR A 252 26.95 3.86 14.23
C THR A 252 27.21 3.12 15.53
N GLY A 253 28.01 3.69 16.43
CA GLY A 253 28.24 3.10 17.74
C GLY A 253 26.94 2.89 18.54
N LYS A 254 25.98 3.81 18.42
CA LYS A 254 24.67 3.78 19.09
C LYS A 254 23.72 2.78 18.40
N ALA A 255 23.66 2.83 17.06
CA ALA A 255 22.70 2.01 16.29
C ALA A 255 23.09 0.52 16.19
N GLY A 256 24.39 0.20 16.26
CA GLY A 256 24.87 -1.12 15.84
C GLY A 256 24.76 -1.32 14.32
N TYR A 257 24.86 -2.56 13.86
CA TYR A 257 24.69 -2.87 12.44
C TYR A 257 23.21 -2.87 12.07
N CYS A 258 22.90 -2.11 11.00
CA CYS A 258 21.56 -2.01 10.42
C CYS A 258 21.63 -2.39 8.93
N PHE A 259 20.54 -2.94 8.43
CA PHE A 259 20.37 -3.19 7.01
C PHE A 259 18.90 -3.12 6.63
N VAL A 260 18.61 -2.44 5.54
CA VAL A 260 17.33 -2.47 4.86
C VAL A 260 17.56 -3.19 3.54
N GLY A 261 16.84 -4.27 3.34
CA GLY A 261 16.97 -5.14 2.18
C GLY A 261 15.68 -5.31 1.41
N ALA A 262 15.80 -5.63 0.12
CA ALA A 262 14.69 -6.08 -0.71
C ALA A 262 15.16 -7.23 -1.60
N ALA A 263 14.22 -8.13 -1.90
CA ALA A 263 14.45 -9.21 -2.85
C ALA A 263 13.17 -9.54 -3.61
N ARG A 264 13.31 -9.99 -4.86
CA ARG A 264 12.21 -10.41 -5.72
C ARG A 264 12.42 -11.84 -6.18
N ARG A 265 11.39 -12.66 -6.05
CA ARG A 265 11.30 -14.00 -6.64
C ARG A 265 9.93 -14.19 -7.25
N ASN A 266 9.92 -14.50 -8.55
CA ASN A 266 8.69 -14.56 -9.33
C ASN A 266 7.87 -13.25 -9.15
N ASP A 267 6.60 -13.36 -8.81
CA ASP A 267 5.68 -12.22 -8.62
C ASP A 267 5.70 -11.66 -7.19
N THR A 268 6.52 -12.21 -6.30
CA THR A 268 6.63 -11.76 -4.92
C THR A 268 7.86 -10.88 -4.73
N THR A 269 7.66 -9.70 -4.16
CA THR A 269 8.75 -8.80 -3.75
C THR A 269 8.63 -8.50 -2.26
N LEU A 270 9.67 -8.85 -1.52
CA LEU A 270 9.72 -8.63 -0.07
C LEU A 270 10.72 -7.54 0.27
N THR A 271 10.38 -6.76 1.28
CA THR A 271 11.30 -5.85 1.96
C THR A 271 11.56 -6.33 3.37
N SER A 272 12.76 -6.08 3.89
CA SER A 272 13.10 -6.39 5.27
C SER A 272 13.97 -5.31 5.88
N CYS A 273 13.87 -5.18 7.18
CA CYS A 273 14.73 -4.30 7.97
C CYS A 273 15.22 -5.03 9.20
N VAL A 274 16.52 -4.91 9.48
CA VAL A 274 17.15 -5.33 10.74
C VAL A 274 17.86 -4.14 11.35
N LEU A 275 17.54 -3.80 12.60
CA LEU A 275 18.18 -2.74 13.37
C LEU A 275 18.82 -3.32 14.62
N ALA A 276 19.88 -2.67 15.10
CA ALA A 276 20.68 -3.15 16.24
C ALA A 276 21.06 -4.64 16.10
N CYS A 277 21.53 -5.01 14.90
CA CYS A 277 21.88 -6.38 14.53
C CYS A 277 23.35 -6.67 14.85
N GLY A 278 23.71 -6.56 16.13
CA GLY A 278 25.08 -6.74 16.63
C GLY A 278 25.97 -5.52 16.47
N TRP A 279 27.14 -5.63 17.10
CA TRP A 279 28.23 -4.64 17.09
C TRP A 279 29.55 -5.35 16.72
N PRO A 280 30.62 -4.62 16.46
CA PRO A 280 31.92 -5.26 16.18
C PRO A 280 32.28 -6.33 17.22
N PRO A 281 32.78 -7.51 16.76
CA PRO A 281 33.17 -7.85 15.39
C PRO A 281 32.05 -8.41 14.49
N ASN A 282 30.80 -8.51 14.93
CA ASN A 282 29.69 -9.29 14.38
C ASN A 282 29.02 -8.66 13.14
N LYS A 283 29.82 -8.11 12.25
CA LYS A 283 29.31 -7.36 11.08
C LYS A 283 28.49 -8.22 10.08
N SER A 284 28.62 -9.54 10.11
CA SER A 284 27.89 -10.47 9.22
C SER A 284 26.45 -10.76 9.65
N TYR A 285 26.10 -10.50 10.92
CA TYR A 285 24.77 -10.84 11.47
C TYR A 285 23.64 -10.23 10.65
N LYS A 286 23.77 -8.97 10.20
CA LYS A 286 22.78 -8.31 9.38
C LYS A 286 22.44 -9.09 8.07
N TRP A 287 23.45 -9.72 7.46
CA TRP A 287 23.26 -10.53 6.26
C TRP A 287 22.54 -11.85 6.56
N THR A 288 22.99 -12.52 7.63
CA THR A 288 22.40 -13.79 8.07
C THR A 288 20.94 -13.60 8.48
N ASP A 289 20.65 -12.55 9.25
CA ASP A 289 19.29 -12.29 9.73
C ASP A 289 18.36 -11.85 8.59
N THR A 290 18.84 -10.99 7.68
CA THR A 290 18.07 -10.61 6.49
C THR A 290 17.75 -11.83 5.63
N LYS A 291 18.74 -12.74 5.42
CA LYS A 291 18.48 -13.98 4.69
C LYS A 291 17.38 -14.81 5.36
N LYS A 292 17.43 -14.99 6.69
CA LYS A 292 16.39 -15.73 7.44
C LYS A 292 15.01 -15.10 7.30
N LEU A 293 14.93 -13.77 7.35
CA LEU A 293 13.66 -13.03 7.16
C LEU A 293 13.11 -13.23 5.74
N MET A 294 13.95 -13.10 4.74
CA MET A 294 13.54 -13.30 3.34
C MET A 294 13.14 -14.75 3.08
N ASP A 295 13.94 -15.72 3.56
CA ASP A 295 13.61 -17.14 3.43
C ASP A 295 12.29 -17.48 4.15
N TYR A 296 12.03 -16.90 5.32
CA TYR A 296 10.77 -17.06 6.03
C TYR A 296 9.60 -16.57 5.17
N GLY A 297 9.70 -15.38 4.60
CA GLY A 297 8.66 -14.82 3.74
C GLY A 297 8.43 -15.67 2.48
N PHE A 298 9.47 -15.91 1.68
CA PHE A 298 9.35 -16.66 0.42
C PHE A 298 8.97 -18.13 0.58
N THR A 299 9.29 -18.75 1.71
CA THR A 299 8.96 -20.18 1.95
C THR A 299 7.53 -20.35 2.43
N ASN A 300 7.04 -19.43 3.25
CA ASN A 300 5.78 -19.63 3.97
C ASN A 300 4.60 -18.84 3.38
N TYR A 301 4.85 -17.88 2.50
CA TYR A 301 3.81 -17.01 1.93
C TYR A 301 3.81 -17.08 0.41
N ALA A 302 2.63 -16.99 -0.17
CA ALA A 302 2.40 -16.94 -1.62
C ALA A 302 1.37 -15.87 -1.96
N PRO A 303 1.43 -15.31 -3.19
CA PRO A 303 0.40 -14.38 -3.67
C PRO A 303 -1.00 -14.99 -3.56
N LEU A 304 -1.94 -14.18 -3.14
CA LEU A 304 -3.36 -14.52 -3.00
C LEU A 304 -4.20 -13.39 -3.57
N VAL A 305 -5.17 -13.75 -4.41
CA VAL A 305 -6.31 -12.87 -4.72
C VAL A 305 -7.41 -13.22 -3.73
N MET A 306 -7.89 -12.23 -2.98
CA MET A 306 -8.97 -12.45 -2.00
C MET A 306 -10.21 -12.97 -2.72
N PRO A 307 -10.84 -14.04 -2.20
CA PRO A 307 -12.03 -14.61 -2.83
C PRO A 307 -13.20 -13.63 -2.71
N VAL A 308 -13.80 -13.27 -3.85
CA VAL A 308 -15.01 -12.44 -3.91
C VAL A 308 -16.02 -13.16 -4.79
N GLN A 309 -17.29 -13.24 -4.34
CA GLN A 309 -18.38 -13.76 -5.15
C GLN A 309 -18.71 -12.81 -6.30
N ASP A 310 -19.31 -13.32 -7.36
CA ASP A 310 -19.83 -12.50 -8.45
C ASP A 310 -21.04 -11.68 -7.97
N LEU A 311 -20.83 -10.39 -7.75
CA LEU A 311 -21.87 -9.47 -7.33
C LEU A 311 -22.69 -8.90 -8.49
N THR A 312 -22.27 -9.10 -9.74
CA THR A 312 -23.01 -8.58 -10.91
C THR A 312 -24.34 -9.31 -11.13
N ALA A 313 -24.42 -10.56 -10.70
CA ALA A 313 -25.64 -11.36 -10.73
C ALA A 313 -26.60 -11.05 -9.57
N LEU A 314 -26.14 -10.35 -8.52
CA LEU A 314 -26.95 -10.00 -7.37
C LEU A 314 -28.07 -9.03 -7.76
N ARG A 315 -29.28 -9.29 -7.26
CA ARG A 315 -30.46 -8.46 -7.46
C ARG A 315 -31.02 -8.02 -6.11
N ILE A 316 -30.72 -6.79 -5.70
CA ILE A 316 -31.27 -6.23 -4.46
C ILE A 316 -32.61 -5.60 -4.76
N PRO A 317 -33.70 -6.00 -4.09
CA PRO A 317 -35.02 -5.40 -4.27
C PRO A 317 -35.00 -3.90 -3.93
N VAL A 318 -35.69 -3.09 -4.74
CA VAL A 318 -35.82 -1.63 -4.53
C VAL A 318 -37.31 -1.28 -4.38
N GLU A 319 -37.68 -0.86 -3.16
CA GLU A 319 -39.04 -0.36 -2.90
C GLU A 319 -39.18 1.09 -3.38
N ASP A 320 -40.38 1.44 -3.85
CA ASP A 320 -40.74 2.76 -4.38
C ASP A 320 -39.90 3.19 -5.61
N GLY A 321 -39.12 2.29 -6.24
CA GLY A 321 -38.27 2.63 -7.38
C GLY A 321 -38.96 2.49 -8.73
N LYS A 322 -38.42 3.14 -9.77
CA LYS A 322 -38.83 2.91 -11.16
C LYS A 322 -38.41 1.52 -11.66
N SER A 323 -37.41 0.91 -11.04
CA SER A 323 -37.02 -0.48 -11.19
C SER A 323 -37.24 -1.22 -9.87
N SER A 324 -37.68 -2.48 -9.93
CA SER A 324 -37.96 -3.30 -8.75
C SER A 324 -36.72 -3.91 -8.11
N PHE A 325 -35.57 -3.84 -8.77
CA PHE A 325 -34.27 -4.29 -8.25
C PHE A 325 -33.12 -3.53 -8.87
N VAL A 326 -31.96 -3.60 -8.23
CA VAL A 326 -30.67 -3.10 -8.73
C VAL A 326 -29.61 -4.18 -8.62
N SER A 327 -28.73 -4.28 -9.62
CA SER A 327 -27.51 -5.09 -9.55
C SER A 327 -26.41 -4.33 -8.83
N CYS A 328 -25.35 -5.02 -8.45
CA CYS A 328 -24.14 -4.41 -7.90
C CYS A 328 -22.99 -4.40 -8.90
N GLN A 329 -22.06 -3.46 -8.71
CA GLN A 329 -20.79 -3.46 -9.40
C GLN A 329 -19.89 -4.55 -8.79
N GLN A 330 -19.05 -5.19 -9.62
CA GLN A 330 -18.00 -6.07 -9.12
C GLN A 330 -16.87 -5.18 -8.56
N PRO A 331 -16.44 -5.38 -7.31
CA PRO A 331 -15.28 -4.68 -6.78
C PRO A 331 -14.00 -5.12 -7.48
N ASP A 332 -12.98 -4.27 -7.42
CA ASP A 332 -11.64 -4.60 -7.91
C ASP A 332 -11.05 -5.80 -7.15
N GLU A 333 -10.16 -6.54 -7.82
CA GLU A 333 -9.44 -7.64 -7.19
C GLU A 333 -8.49 -7.14 -6.09
N ILE A 334 -8.61 -7.73 -4.90
CA ILE A 334 -7.73 -7.43 -3.77
C ILE A 334 -6.59 -8.43 -3.78
N HIS A 335 -5.41 -7.97 -4.19
CA HIS A 335 -4.19 -8.74 -4.19
C HIS A 335 -3.47 -8.63 -2.85
N THR A 336 -3.05 -9.74 -2.29
CA THR A 336 -2.27 -9.82 -1.06
C THR A 336 -1.33 -11.02 -1.10
N ILE A 337 -0.72 -11.33 0.01
CA ILE A 337 0.11 -12.52 0.21
C ILE A 337 -0.40 -13.25 1.44
N SER A 338 -0.47 -14.56 1.40
CA SER A 338 -0.97 -15.36 2.51
C SER A 338 -0.17 -16.65 2.71
N SER A 339 -0.23 -17.17 3.93
CA SER A 339 0.33 -18.45 4.34
C SER A 339 -0.78 -19.50 4.46
N ARG A 340 -0.43 -20.78 4.25
CA ARG A 340 -1.34 -21.89 4.54
C ARG A 340 -1.72 -22.02 6.02
N SER A 341 -1.00 -21.36 6.90
CA SER A 341 -1.29 -21.31 8.34
C SER A 341 -2.31 -20.21 8.71
N GLU A 342 -2.83 -19.50 7.72
CA GLU A 342 -3.77 -18.40 7.93
C GLU A 342 -5.15 -18.78 7.42
N ALA A 343 -6.16 -18.47 8.24
CA ALA A 343 -7.56 -18.52 7.84
C ALA A 343 -7.96 -17.21 7.15
N ILE A 344 -8.73 -17.30 6.08
CA ILE A 344 -9.30 -16.17 5.37
C ILE A 344 -10.80 -16.17 5.58
N THR A 345 -11.36 -15.06 6.05
CA THR A 345 -12.81 -14.88 6.17
C THR A 345 -13.24 -13.63 5.41
N VAL A 346 -14.26 -13.77 4.57
CA VAL A 346 -14.86 -12.65 3.83
C VAL A 346 -16.32 -12.53 4.25
N ILE A 347 -16.70 -11.37 4.76
CA ILE A 347 -18.04 -11.09 5.28
C ILE A 347 -18.71 -10.06 4.38
N TYR A 348 -19.92 -10.36 3.91
CA TYR A 348 -20.76 -9.48 3.11
C TYR A 348 -21.84 -8.85 3.97
N GLU A 349 -21.87 -7.52 4.05
CA GLU A 349 -22.93 -6.74 4.66
C GLU A 349 -23.76 -6.07 3.55
N ILE A 350 -24.79 -6.76 3.08
CA ILE A 350 -25.69 -6.31 2.00
C ILE A 350 -27.10 -6.26 2.56
N PRO A 351 -27.85 -5.15 2.37
CA PRO A 351 -29.23 -5.04 2.84
C PRO A 351 -30.15 -5.98 2.04
N GLU A 352 -31.17 -6.52 2.69
CA GLU A 352 -32.18 -7.36 2.04
C GLU A 352 -33.02 -6.59 1.03
N LYS A 353 -33.15 -5.27 1.18
CA LYS A 353 -33.86 -4.36 0.28
C LYS A 353 -33.35 -2.92 0.41
N LEU A 354 -33.57 -2.14 -0.61
CA LEU A 354 -33.28 -0.70 -0.68
C LEU A 354 -34.57 0.09 -0.88
N TYR A 355 -34.53 1.39 -0.65
CA TYR A 355 -35.60 2.33 -0.90
C TYR A 355 -35.14 3.39 -1.92
N ALA A 356 -35.94 3.65 -2.95
CA ALA A 356 -35.64 4.68 -3.92
C ALA A 356 -35.73 6.10 -3.32
N PRO A 357 -34.88 7.05 -3.76
CA PRO A 357 -33.92 6.90 -4.84
C PRO A 357 -32.65 6.18 -4.42
N VAL A 358 -32.10 5.35 -5.31
CA VAL A 358 -30.77 4.71 -5.16
C VAL A 358 -29.80 5.43 -6.09
N HIS A 359 -28.62 5.79 -5.60
CA HIS A 359 -27.60 6.50 -6.38
C HIS A 359 -26.39 5.59 -6.64
N ALA A 360 -25.92 5.54 -7.89
CA ALA A 360 -24.82 4.66 -8.30
C ALA A 360 -23.48 4.99 -7.64
N ASP A 361 -23.31 6.20 -7.13
CA ASP A 361 -22.12 6.69 -6.41
C ASP A 361 -22.21 6.55 -4.87
N THR A 362 -23.33 6.02 -4.37
CA THR A 362 -23.54 5.82 -2.94
C THR A 362 -23.46 4.33 -2.61
N PRO A 363 -22.58 3.89 -1.70
CA PRO A 363 -22.45 2.48 -1.37
C PRO A 363 -23.73 1.95 -0.71
N VAL A 364 -24.14 0.76 -1.10
CA VAL A 364 -25.32 0.07 -0.57
C VAL A 364 -24.96 -1.08 0.38
N GLY A 365 -23.69 -1.39 0.50
CA GLY A 365 -23.18 -2.42 1.38
C GLY A 365 -21.67 -2.38 1.44
N ASN A 366 -21.08 -3.39 2.07
CA ASN A 366 -19.63 -3.54 2.12
C ASN A 366 -19.20 -5.00 2.23
N ILE A 367 -17.92 -5.23 1.90
CA ILE A 367 -17.23 -6.51 2.03
C ILE A 367 -16.08 -6.28 3.01
N SER A 368 -16.02 -7.07 4.06
CA SER A 368 -14.93 -7.05 5.03
C SER A 368 -14.07 -8.30 4.88
N PHE A 369 -12.77 -8.11 4.71
CA PHE A 369 -11.79 -9.18 4.53
C PHE A 369 -10.97 -9.36 5.81
N TYR A 370 -10.89 -10.56 6.31
CA TYR A 370 -10.16 -10.91 7.52
C TYR A 370 -9.09 -11.95 7.25
N ILE A 371 -7.96 -11.81 7.94
CA ILE A 371 -6.90 -12.82 8.00
C ILE A 371 -6.66 -13.13 9.46
N ASN A 372 -6.86 -14.40 9.88
CA ASN A 372 -6.81 -14.82 11.28
C ASN A 372 -7.65 -13.92 12.20
N ASP A 373 -8.92 -13.70 11.86
CA ASP A 373 -9.88 -12.85 12.59
C ASP A 373 -9.49 -11.36 12.72
N THR A 374 -8.40 -10.95 12.10
CA THR A 374 -7.98 -9.54 12.04
C THR A 374 -8.46 -8.92 10.74
N LEU A 375 -9.17 -7.78 10.85
CA LEU A 375 -9.62 -7.03 9.67
C LEU A 375 -8.40 -6.61 8.83
N TYR A 376 -8.35 -7.12 7.60
CA TYR A 376 -7.30 -6.76 6.63
C TYR A 376 -7.66 -5.51 5.85
N CYS A 377 -8.84 -5.51 5.21
CA CYS A 377 -9.39 -4.35 4.52
C CYS A 377 -10.92 -4.43 4.42
N LYS A 378 -11.54 -3.34 3.99
CA LYS A 378 -12.97 -3.23 3.77
C LYS A 378 -13.23 -2.48 2.47
N GLU A 379 -14.10 -3.04 1.62
CA GLU A 379 -14.50 -2.48 0.34
C GLU A 379 -15.97 -2.14 0.32
N ASN A 380 -16.33 -1.07 -0.37
CA ASN A 380 -17.73 -0.66 -0.54
C ASN A 380 -18.35 -1.38 -1.74
N ILE A 381 -19.64 -1.72 -1.60
CA ILE A 381 -20.46 -2.27 -2.69
C ILE A 381 -21.30 -1.15 -3.25
N PHE A 382 -21.16 -0.87 -4.55
CA PHE A 382 -21.92 0.16 -5.26
C PHE A 382 -22.98 -0.47 -6.15
N PRO A 383 -24.16 0.15 -6.29
CA PRO A 383 -25.14 -0.28 -7.28
C PRO A 383 -24.62 -0.02 -8.70
N SER A 384 -25.04 -0.86 -9.65
CA SER A 384 -24.62 -0.75 -11.06
C SER A 384 -25.18 0.49 -11.76
N GLU A 385 -26.33 0.97 -11.28
CA GLU A 385 -27.05 2.13 -11.82
C GLU A 385 -27.84 2.88 -10.74
N SER A 386 -28.22 4.10 -11.04
CA SER A 386 -29.13 4.88 -10.19
C SER A 386 -30.57 4.54 -10.49
N ILE A 387 -31.41 4.40 -9.44
CA ILE A 387 -32.85 4.17 -9.57
C ILE A 387 -33.59 5.35 -8.96
N GLU A 388 -34.34 6.05 -9.79
CA GLU A 388 -35.21 7.13 -9.36
C GLU A 388 -36.46 6.62 -8.63
N LYS A 389 -37.03 7.45 -7.78
CA LYS A 389 -38.30 7.15 -7.14
C LYS A 389 -39.43 7.10 -8.17
N SER A 390 -40.28 6.09 -8.09
CA SER A 390 -41.50 5.97 -8.91
C SER A 390 -42.48 7.07 -8.52
N VAL A 391 -43.07 7.70 -9.51
CA VAL A 391 -44.14 8.70 -9.31
C VAL A 391 -45.48 8.14 -9.79
N PHE A 392 -46.57 8.71 -9.30
CA PHE A 392 -47.93 8.22 -9.58
C PHE A 392 -48.22 8.03 -11.08
N SER A 393 -47.63 8.85 -11.95
CA SER A 393 -47.78 8.71 -13.42
C SER A 393 -47.14 7.43 -13.94
N ASP A 394 -46.08 6.93 -13.33
CA ASP A 394 -45.40 5.68 -13.72
C ASP A 394 -46.30 4.49 -13.35
N THR A 395 -46.89 4.51 -12.16
CA THR A 395 -47.85 3.51 -11.70
C THR A 395 -49.03 3.40 -12.66
N ILE A 396 -49.62 4.51 -13.09
CA ILE A 396 -50.72 4.52 -14.08
C ILE A 396 -50.27 3.91 -15.41
N ARG A 397 -49.07 4.28 -15.89
CA ARG A 397 -48.53 3.73 -17.15
C ARG A 397 -48.35 2.20 -17.08
N ASN A 398 -47.80 1.71 -15.99
CA ASN A 398 -47.62 0.26 -15.78
C ASN A 398 -48.95 -0.48 -15.74
N VAL A 399 -49.98 0.08 -15.07
CA VAL A 399 -51.31 -0.52 -15.06
C VAL A 399 -51.93 -0.55 -16.46
N LEU A 400 -51.82 0.52 -17.24
CA LEU A 400 -52.31 0.56 -18.60
C LEU A 400 -51.54 -0.43 -19.52
N HIS A 401 -50.25 -0.58 -19.33
CA HIS A 401 -49.45 -1.57 -20.09
C HIS A 401 -49.90 -3.02 -19.79
N LEU A 402 -49.99 -3.39 -18.51
CA LEU A 402 -50.49 -4.68 -18.08
C LEU A 402 -51.92 -4.96 -18.58
N TRP A 403 -52.77 -3.93 -18.62
CA TRP A 403 -54.11 -4.05 -19.15
C TRP A 403 -54.11 -4.31 -20.66
N MET A 404 -53.25 -3.61 -21.43
CA MET A 404 -53.13 -3.83 -22.88
C MET A 404 -52.55 -5.19 -23.24
N GLU A 405 -51.60 -5.71 -22.46
CA GLU A 405 -51.00 -7.05 -22.68
C GLU A 405 -51.99 -8.19 -22.42
N ASN A 406 -52.92 -8.02 -21.45
CA ASN A 406 -53.86 -9.05 -21.10
C ASN A 406 -55.19 -8.99 -21.92
N PHE A 407 -55.48 -7.89 -22.59
CA PHE A 407 -56.74 -7.67 -23.31
C PHE A 407 -56.59 -7.11 -24.75
N GLY A 408 -55.35 -6.92 -25.22
CA GLY A 408 -55.07 -6.57 -26.63
C GLY A 408 -54.53 -7.76 -27.38
#